data_525a36aff2c47f3d77bdc2537f5c3efd
#
_entry.id   525a36aff2c47f3d77bdc2537f5c3efd
#
_cell.length_a   1.000
_cell.length_b   1.000
_cell.length_c   1.000
_cell.angle_alpha   90.00
_cell.angle_beta   90.00
_cell.angle_gamma   90.00
#
_symmetry.space_group_name_H-M   'P 1'
#
loop_
_entity.id
_entity.type
_entity.pdbx_description
1 polymer ?
#
loop_
_entity_poly.entity_id
_entity_poly.type
_entity_poly.pdbx_seq_one_letter_code
_entity_poly.pdbx_strand_id
1 'polypeptide(L)'
;MSSIISKNMEEDMLSNSLSEKKIDSLLEGTSRSFFLSLKVLPKKIRRHIGLLYILARLADTIADSKVGENKALLQGLKEYNNRIQDSNKGLPDFTSLAEIQDNEAEAELLSNAIIPVNYFEKSDKITDSDREKIRICLDIIISGQILDLERFNDASGEQIVSLENEAQLDDYTYRVAGCVGEFWTHMSLDHLFQIDE
;
A
#
# COMPACT_ATOMS: atom_id res chain seq x y z
N MET A 1 -31.88 18.25 15.36
CA MET A 1 -31.22 17.02 14.89
C MET A 1 -30.74 17.12 13.44
N SER A 2 -31.50 17.67 12.49
CA SER A 2 -31.10 17.80 11.07
C SER A 2 -29.84 18.63 10.83
N SER A 3 -29.62 19.75 11.56
CA SER A 3 -28.46 20.63 11.34
C SER A 3 -27.11 20.06 11.83
N ILE A 4 -27.13 19.20 12.84
CA ILE A 4 -25.92 18.55 13.35
C ILE A 4 -25.49 17.44 12.40
N ILE A 5 -26.46 16.69 11.85
CA ILE A 5 -26.19 15.62 10.86
C ILE A 5 -25.62 16.22 9.58
N SER A 6 -26.16 17.35 9.08
CA SER A 6 -25.64 17.99 7.88
C SER A 6 -24.24 18.57 8.09
N LYS A 7 -23.94 19.14 9.25
CA LYS A 7 -22.62 19.66 9.59
C LYS A 7 -21.56 18.56 9.68
N ASN A 8 -21.88 17.42 10.31
CA ASN A 8 -20.98 16.28 10.38
C ASN A 8 -20.72 15.69 8.99
N MET A 9 -21.73 15.60 8.11
CA MET A 9 -21.56 15.16 6.73
C MET A 9 -20.67 16.10 5.92
N GLU A 10 -20.78 17.41 6.09
CA GLU A 10 -19.92 18.40 5.41
C GLU A 10 -18.47 18.31 5.91
N GLU A 11 -18.23 18.12 7.20
CA GLU A 11 -16.89 17.93 7.78
C GLU A 11 -16.24 16.62 7.29
N ASP A 12 -17.00 15.53 7.21
CA ASP A 12 -16.52 14.25 6.69
C ASP A 12 -16.20 14.32 5.18
N MET A 13 -17.04 14.99 4.38
CA MET A 13 -16.78 15.20 2.96
C MET A 13 -15.53 16.07 2.72
N LEU A 14 -15.33 17.10 3.53
CA LEU A 14 -14.14 17.95 3.45
C LEU A 14 -12.88 17.18 3.85
N SER A 15 -12.94 16.39 4.90
CA SER A 15 -11.87 15.53 5.37
C SER A 15 -11.47 14.50 4.31
N ASN A 16 -12.45 13.82 3.70
CA ASN A 16 -12.21 12.87 2.61
C ASN A 16 -11.57 13.54 1.38
N SER A 17 -12.04 14.74 1.01
CA SER A 17 -11.48 15.49 -0.12
C SER A 17 -10.03 15.92 0.12
N LEU A 18 -9.67 16.33 1.35
CA LEU A 18 -8.29 16.67 1.72
C LEU A 18 -7.39 15.43 1.71
N SER A 19 -7.89 14.31 2.22
CA SER A 19 -7.18 13.04 2.19
C SER A 19 -6.90 12.56 0.76
N GLU A 20 -7.87 12.68 -0.16
CA GLU A 20 -7.68 12.33 -1.57
C GLU A 20 -6.60 13.18 -2.26
N LYS A 21 -6.60 14.49 -2.04
CA LYS A 21 -5.58 15.38 -2.59
C LYS A 21 -4.19 15.04 -2.06
N LYS A 22 -4.09 14.72 -0.77
CA LYS A 22 -2.82 14.32 -0.17
C LYS A 22 -2.33 12.97 -0.72
N ILE A 23 -3.23 11.99 -0.87
CA ILE A 23 -2.90 10.70 -1.49
C ILE A 23 -2.43 10.90 -2.94
N ASP A 24 -3.09 11.74 -3.72
CA ASP A 24 -2.68 12.05 -5.10
C ASP A 24 -1.29 12.72 -5.14
N SER A 25 -0.99 13.62 -4.20
CA SER A 25 0.34 14.22 -4.05
C SER A 25 1.42 13.19 -3.71
N LEU A 26 1.13 12.29 -2.75
CA LEU A 26 2.05 11.21 -2.36
C LEU A 26 2.28 10.23 -3.53
N LEU A 27 1.24 9.88 -4.28
CA LEU A 27 1.33 9.05 -5.49
C LEU A 27 2.19 9.72 -6.56
N GLU A 28 2.00 11.02 -6.82
CA GLU A 28 2.80 11.76 -7.80
C GLU A 28 4.27 11.81 -7.42
N GLY A 29 4.57 12.04 -6.14
CA GLY A 29 5.93 12.09 -5.62
C GLY A 29 6.67 10.75 -5.67
N THR A 30 5.98 9.66 -5.34
CA THR A 30 6.62 8.34 -5.18
C THR A 30 6.55 7.45 -6.42
N SER A 31 5.61 7.67 -7.36
CA SER A 31 5.36 6.74 -8.46
C SER A 31 5.70 7.26 -9.85
N ARG A 32 6.04 8.54 -10.00
CA ARG A 32 6.43 9.17 -11.28
C ARG A 32 5.62 8.71 -12.50
N SER A 33 6.14 7.75 -13.28
CA SER A 33 5.51 7.24 -14.49
C SER A 33 4.21 6.47 -14.23
N PHE A 34 4.11 5.75 -13.11
CA PHE A 34 2.89 5.03 -12.75
C PHE A 34 1.72 5.98 -12.46
N PHE A 35 1.99 7.13 -11.85
CA PHE A 35 0.96 8.16 -11.64
C PHE A 35 0.33 8.64 -12.96
N LEU A 36 1.13 8.79 -14.00
CA LEU A 36 0.61 9.11 -15.34
C LEU A 36 -0.31 8.01 -15.87
N SER A 37 0.06 6.74 -15.66
CA SER A 37 -0.78 5.60 -16.01
C SER A 37 -2.09 5.57 -15.22
N LEU A 38 -2.04 5.90 -13.92
CA LEU A 38 -3.26 6.03 -13.11
C LEU A 38 -4.23 7.08 -13.68
N LYS A 39 -3.72 8.21 -14.17
CA LYS A 39 -4.57 9.29 -14.72
C LYS A 39 -5.41 8.85 -15.93
N VAL A 40 -4.96 7.88 -16.70
CA VAL A 40 -5.69 7.38 -17.88
C VAL A 40 -6.63 6.22 -17.57
N LEU A 41 -6.56 5.63 -16.37
CA LEU A 41 -7.50 4.60 -15.96
C LEU A 41 -8.94 5.12 -15.85
N PRO A 42 -9.94 4.26 -16.09
CA PRO A 42 -11.34 4.56 -15.81
C PRO A 42 -11.52 5.02 -14.35
N LYS A 43 -12.30 6.09 -14.14
CA LYS A 43 -12.50 6.68 -12.81
C LYS A 43 -12.98 5.66 -11.77
N LYS A 44 -13.76 4.65 -12.21
CA LYS A 44 -14.34 3.62 -11.32
C LYS A 44 -13.29 2.75 -10.62
N ILE A 45 -12.15 2.48 -11.25
CA ILE A 45 -11.08 1.64 -10.67
C ILE A 45 -9.84 2.43 -10.24
N ARG A 46 -9.66 3.65 -10.76
CA ARG A 46 -8.45 4.46 -10.53
C ARG A 46 -8.09 4.59 -9.06
N ARG A 47 -9.09 4.88 -8.22
CA ARG A 47 -8.87 5.09 -6.78
C ARG A 47 -8.46 3.79 -6.08
N HIS A 48 -9.05 2.66 -6.43
CA HIS A 48 -8.73 1.36 -5.87
C HIS A 48 -7.29 0.95 -6.20
N ILE A 49 -6.90 1.08 -7.48
CA ILE A 49 -5.54 0.79 -7.94
C ILE A 49 -4.52 1.73 -7.31
N GLY A 50 -4.81 3.03 -7.26
CA GLY A 50 -3.93 4.01 -6.62
C GLY A 50 -3.77 3.78 -5.13
N LEU A 51 -4.84 3.37 -4.45
CA LEU A 51 -4.82 3.09 -3.01
C LEU A 51 -3.99 1.84 -2.71
N LEU A 52 -4.19 0.73 -3.43
CA LEU A 52 -3.31 -0.44 -3.28
C LEU A 52 -1.84 -0.06 -3.52
N TYR A 53 -1.58 0.71 -4.59
CA TYR A 53 -0.21 1.11 -4.91
C TYR A 53 0.45 1.91 -3.78
N ILE A 54 -0.23 2.93 -3.22
CA ILE A 54 0.39 3.77 -2.18
C ILE A 54 0.60 2.99 -0.86
N LEU A 55 -0.30 2.06 -0.53
CA LEU A 55 -0.15 1.18 0.63
C LEU A 55 0.99 0.16 0.43
N ALA A 56 1.13 -0.40 -0.77
CA ALA A 56 2.25 -1.27 -1.12
C ALA A 56 3.57 -0.49 -1.14
N ARG A 57 3.57 0.74 -1.70
CA ARG A 57 4.76 1.61 -1.72
C ARG A 57 5.24 1.97 -0.31
N LEU A 58 4.31 2.14 0.63
CA LEU A 58 4.67 2.35 2.04
C LEU A 58 5.41 1.13 2.60
N ALA A 59 4.95 -0.09 2.31
CA ALA A 59 5.63 -1.32 2.71
C ALA A 59 7.03 -1.44 2.05
N ASP A 60 7.16 -1.14 0.73
CA ASP A 60 8.45 -1.09 0.04
C ASP A 60 9.41 -0.12 0.73
N THR A 61 8.93 1.10 1.04
CA THR A 61 9.76 2.11 1.69
C THR A 61 10.24 1.68 3.08
N ILE A 62 9.42 0.91 3.82
CA ILE A 62 9.84 0.31 5.09
C ILE A 62 10.93 -0.74 4.85
N ALA A 63 10.71 -1.64 3.88
CA ALA A 63 11.62 -2.74 3.57
C ALA A 63 12.98 -2.27 3.02
N ASP A 64 12.97 -1.25 2.15
CA ASP A 64 14.15 -0.73 1.46
C ASP A 64 14.98 0.25 2.31
N SER A 65 14.55 0.55 3.54
CA SER A 65 15.28 1.46 4.42
C SER A 65 16.69 0.93 4.71
N LYS A 66 17.70 1.67 4.26
CA LYS A 66 19.13 1.31 4.37
C LYS A 66 19.67 1.42 5.79
N VAL A 67 18.93 2.04 6.69
CA VAL A 67 19.37 2.32 8.07
C VAL A 67 18.40 1.63 9.03
N GLY A 68 18.91 0.64 9.72
CA GLY A 68 18.18 -0.17 10.69
C GLY A 68 18.70 -1.60 10.69
N GLU A 69 18.66 -2.24 11.84
CA GLU A 69 18.88 -3.69 11.87
C GLU A 69 17.72 -4.35 11.11
N ASN A 70 18.01 -5.35 10.29
CA ASN A 70 17.03 -6.11 9.53
C ASN A 70 15.83 -6.56 10.38
N LYS A 71 16.09 -6.86 11.66
CA LYS A 71 15.07 -7.20 12.64
C LYS A 71 14.06 -6.08 12.89
N ALA A 72 14.48 -4.81 12.89
CA ALA A 72 13.58 -3.68 13.09
C ALA A 72 12.69 -3.45 11.87
N LEU A 73 13.23 -3.62 10.65
CA LEU A 73 12.48 -3.54 9.41
C LEU A 73 11.42 -4.65 9.32
N LEU A 74 11.82 -5.88 9.63
CA LEU A 74 10.90 -7.03 9.73
C LEU A 74 9.77 -6.79 10.73
N GLN A 75 10.10 -6.26 11.89
CA GLN A 75 9.09 -5.93 12.90
C GLN A 75 8.14 -4.84 12.40
N GLY A 76 8.67 -3.77 11.81
CA GLY A 76 7.87 -2.67 11.23
C GLY A 76 6.91 -3.14 10.15
N LEU A 77 7.38 -4.01 9.24
CA LEU A 77 6.53 -4.63 8.21
C LEU A 77 5.42 -5.51 8.80
N LYS A 78 5.74 -6.34 9.80
CA LYS A 78 4.76 -7.20 10.48
C LYS A 78 3.71 -6.38 11.21
N GLU A 79 4.10 -5.32 11.90
CA GLU A 79 3.18 -4.41 12.59
C GLU A 79 2.32 -3.62 11.61
N TYR A 80 2.91 -3.14 10.52
CA TYR A 80 2.17 -2.48 9.44
C TYR A 80 1.13 -3.42 8.83
N ASN A 81 1.52 -4.66 8.48
CA ASN A 81 0.56 -5.65 7.97
C ASN A 81 -0.56 -5.93 8.97
N ASN A 82 -0.21 -6.15 10.24
CA ASN A 82 -1.21 -6.35 11.29
C ASN A 82 -2.22 -5.20 11.36
N ARG A 83 -1.76 -3.95 11.20
CA ARG A 83 -2.63 -2.78 11.17
C ARG A 83 -3.56 -2.76 9.94
N ILE A 84 -3.08 -3.16 8.77
CA ILE A 84 -3.89 -3.26 7.57
C ILE A 84 -4.95 -4.35 7.69
N GLN A 85 -4.59 -5.50 8.27
CA GLN A 85 -5.49 -6.64 8.44
C GLN A 85 -6.52 -6.42 9.57
N ASP A 86 -6.17 -5.67 10.61
CA ASP A 86 -7.03 -5.39 11.77
C ASP A 86 -6.97 -3.90 12.16
N SER A 87 -8.07 -3.20 11.92
CA SER A 87 -8.20 -1.76 12.22
C SER A 87 -8.08 -1.40 13.71
N ASN A 88 -8.20 -2.38 14.61
CA ASN A 88 -8.03 -2.16 16.05
C ASN A 88 -6.53 -2.13 16.46
N LYS A 89 -5.62 -2.50 15.58
CA LYS A 89 -4.19 -2.40 15.84
C LYS A 89 -3.69 -0.97 15.62
N GLY A 90 -2.65 -0.57 16.35
CA GLY A 90 -1.98 0.71 16.14
C GLY A 90 -1.18 0.72 14.83
N LEU A 91 -1.12 1.86 14.15
CA LEU A 91 -0.14 2.06 13.08
C LEU A 91 1.24 2.28 13.75
N PRO A 92 2.31 1.60 13.28
CA PRO A 92 3.67 1.88 13.76
C PRO A 92 4.05 3.35 13.55
N ASP A 93 4.91 3.85 14.42
CA ASP A 93 5.53 5.16 14.26
C ASP A 93 6.71 5.06 13.29
N PHE A 94 6.59 5.71 12.14
CA PHE A 94 7.62 5.73 11.11
C PHE A 94 8.48 7.00 11.12
N THR A 95 8.38 7.84 12.15
CA THR A 95 9.11 9.12 12.24
C THR A 95 10.62 8.91 12.09
N SER A 96 11.20 7.98 12.82
CA SER A 96 12.64 7.70 12.74
C SER A 96 13.06 7.17 11.35
N LEU A 97 12.21 6.38 10.69
CA LEU A 97 12.48 5.94 9.32
C LEU A 97 12.37 7.09 8.32
N ALA A 98 11.42 8.00 8.51
CA ALA A 98 11.26 9.16 7.64
C ALA A 98 12.45 10.13 7.73
N GLU A 99 13.01 10.34 8.91
CA GLU A 99 14.15 11.25 9.14
C GLU A 99 15.44 10.81 8.46
N ILE A 100 15.58 9.50 8.19
CA ILE A 100 16.80 8.92 7.61
C ILE A 100 16.68 8.58 6.12
N GLN A 101 15.52 8.85 5.50
CA GLN A 101 15.30 8.60 4.08
C GLN A 101 16.06 9.62 3.21
N ASP A 102 16.85 9.12 2.25
CA ASP A 102 17.52 9.94 1.25
C ASP A 102 16.53 10.55 0.24
N ASN A 103 15.39 9.93 0.05
CA ASN A 103 14.36 10.34 -0.90
C ASN A 103 13.25 11.12 -0.16
N GLU A 104 13.15 12.41 -0.45
CA GLU A 104 12.17 13.30 0.18
C GLU A 104 10.72 12.82 0.00
N ALA A 105 10.37 12.22 -1.16
CA ALA A 105 9.01 11.73 -1.39
C ALA A 105 8.70 10.47 -0.55
N GLU A 106 9.69 9.63 -0.29
CA GLU A 106 9.56 8.47 0.59
C GLU A 106 9.51 8.88 2.06
N ALA A 107 10.31 9.88 2.46
CA ALA A 107 10.22 10.50 3.78
C ALA A 107 8.84 11.12 4.02
N GLU A 108 8.30 11.82 3.02
CA GLU A 108 6.95 12.39 3.08
C GLU A 108 5.88 11.30 3.17
N LEU A 109 6.02 10.20 2.45
CA LEU A 109 5.09 9.05 2.52
C LEU A 109 5.07 8.44 3.91
N LEU A 110 6.23 8.15 4.51
CA LEU A 110 6.35 7.61 5.87
C LEU A 110 5.74 8.56 6.92
N SER A 111 6.05 9.85 6.83
CA SER A 111 5.51 10.87 7.75
C SER A 111 3.98 11.04 7.65
N ASN A 112 3.39 10.67 6.53
CA ASN A 112 1.95 10.79 6.27
C ASN A 112 1.24 9.43 6.15
N ALA A 113 1.85 8.34 6.59
CA ALA A 113 1.35 6.97 6.45
C ALA A 113 -0.08 6.78 6.97
N ILE A 114 -0.47 7.52 8.00
CA ILE A 114 -1.82 7.48 8.58
C ILE A 114 -2.92 7.91 7.59
N ILE A 115 -2.60 8.77 6.62
CA ILE A 115 -3.59 9.33 5.69
C ILE A 115 -4.13 8.26 4.73
N PRO A 116 -3.28 7.54 3.94
CA PRO A 116 -3.78 6.47 3.08
C PRO A 116 -4.39 5.30 3.87
N VAL A 117 -3.88 4.99 5.07
CA VAL A 117 -4.44 3.94 5.93
C VAL A 117 -5.85 4.32 6.42
N ASN A 118 -6.05 5.54 6.92
CA ASN A 118 -7.38 6.00 7.33
C ASN A 118 -8.35 6.11 6.15
N TYR A 119 -7.89 6.56 4.99
CA TYR A 119 -8.72 6.61 3.79
C TYR A 119 -9.16 5.21 3.35
N PHE A 120 -8.24 4.24 3.36
CA PHE A 120 -8.53 2.84 3.09
C PHE A 120 -9.64 2.29 4.00
N GLU A 121 -9.61 2.63 5.27
CA GLU A 121 -10.56 2.09 6.24
C GLU A 121 -11.91 2.80 6.28
N LYS A 122 -11.92 4.12 6.10
CA LYS A 122 -13.08 4.96 6.42
C LYS A 122 -13.77 5.55 5.20
N SER A 123 -13.15 5.51 4.01
CA SER A 123 -13.74 6.11 2.82
C SER A 123 -15.00 5.36 2.39
N ASP A 124 -16.07 6.08 2.14
CA ASP A 124 -17.32 5.58 1.56
C ASP A 124 -17.20 5.18 0.08
N LYS A 125 -16.10 5.60 -0.57
CA LYS A 125 -15.78 5.25 -1.97
C LYS A 125 -15.16 3.87 -2.14
N ILE A 126 -14.80 3.22 -1.05
CA ILE A 126 -14.20 1.87 -1.05
C ILE A 126 -15.20 0.95 -0.34
N THR A 127 -15.74 -0.03 -1.03
CA THR A 127 -16.66 -1.01 -0.44
C THR A 127 -15.93 -1.99 0.48
N ASP A 128 -16.66 -2.71 1.32
CA ASP A 128 -16.04 -3.74 2.18
C ASP A 128 -15.45 -4.89 1.35
N SER A 129 -16.08 -5.23 0.22
CA SER A 129 -15.53 -6.20 -0.75
C SER A 129 -14.22 -5.72 -1.37
N ASP A 130 -14.11 -4.43 -1.72
CA ASP A 130 -12.88 -3.86 -2.25
C ASP A 130 -11.76 -3.82 -1.20
N ARG A 131 -12.12 -3.46 0.05
CA ARG A 131 -11.18 -3.50 1.18
C ARG A 131 -10.60 -4.89 1.39
N GLU A 132 -11.45 -5.90 1.33
CA GLU A 132 -11.00 -7.29 1.49
C GLU A 132 -10.01 -7.71 0.38
N LYS A 133 -10.29 -7.36 -0.86
CA LYS A 133 -9.37 -7.64 -1.98
C LYS A 133 -8.04 -6.88 -1.84
N ILE A 134 -8.08 -5.63 -1.36
CA ILE A 134 -6.88 -4.85 -1.06
C ILE A 134 -6.08 -5.52 0.06
N ARG A 135 -6.74 -5.97 1.15
CA ARG A 135 -6.05 -6.68 2.25
C ARG A 135 -5.35 -7.93 1.79
N ILE A 136 -6.05 -8.78 1.03
CA ILE A 136 -5.50 -10.03 0.51
C ILE A 136 -4.26 -9.74 -0.35
N CYS A 137 -4.37 -8.84 -1.31
CA CYS A 137 -3.25 -8.51 -2.20
C CYS A 137 -2.08 -7.91 -1.41
N LEU A 138 -2.35 -7.01 -0.48
CA LEU A 138 -1.31 -6.34 0.32
C LEU A 138 -0.62 -7.30 1.28
N ASP A 139 -1.35 -8.26 1.88
CA ASP A 139 -0.77 -9.32 2.70
C ASP A 139 0.23 -10.16 1.91
N ILE A 140 -0.12 -10.55 0.68
CA ILE A 140 0.78 -11.29 -0.21
C ILE A 140 2.04 -10.48 -0.53
N ILE A 141 1.89 -9.20 -0.92
CA ILE A 141 3.01 -8.30 -1.21
C ILE A 141 3.94 -8.17 0.00
N ILE A 142 3.40 -7.83 1.17
CA ILE A 142 4.19 -7.64 2.39
C ILE A 142 4.87 -8.94 2.81
N SER A 143 4.18 -10.10 2.66
CA SER A 143 4.81 -11.39 2.92
C SER A 143 5.99 -11.68 1.98
N GLY A 144 5.95 -11.19 0.75
CA GLY A 144 7.08 -11.23 -0.19
C GLY A 144 8.26 -10.41 0.30
N GLN A 145 8.01 -9.18 0.73
CA GLN A 145 9.05 -8.28 1.26
C GLN A 145 9.70 -8.82 2.55
N ILE A 146 8.89 -9.41 3.44
CA ILE A 146 9.40 -10.09 4.64
C ILE A 146 10.32 -11.25 4.23
N LEU A 147 9.86 -12.06 3.27
CA LEU A 147 10.64 -13.19 2.76
C LEU A 147 11.96 -12.75 2.11
N ASP A 148 11.96 -11.63 1.40
CA ASP A 148 13.16 -11.06 0.79
C ASP A 148 14.18 -10.60 1.85
N LEU A 149 13.71 -9.89 2.88
CA LEU A 149 14.56 -9.48 4.00
C LEU A 149 15.14 -10.68 4.76
N GLU A 150 14.38 -11.78 4.89
CA GLU A 150 14.84 -13.01 5.53
C GLU A 150 15.81 -13.80 4.63
N ARG A 151 15.49 -13.94 3.34
CA ARG A 151 16.23 -14.74 2.37
C ARG A 151 17.55 -14.10 1.94
N PHE A 152 17.55 -12.80 1.73
CA PHE A 152 18.68 -12.05 1.19
C PHE A 152 19.45 -11.27 2.27
N ASN A 153 19.23 -11.58 3.53
CA ASN A 153 19.89 -10.92 4.66
C ASN A 153 21.43 -10.92 4.57
N ASP A 154 22.00 -12.00 4.01
CA ASP A 154 23.44 -12.16 3.87
C ASP A 154 23.98 -11.67 2.51
N ALA A 155 23.11 -11.11 1.66
CA ALA A 155 23.53 -10.57 0.37
C ALA A 155 24.37 -9.30 0.55
N SER A 156 25.46 -9.20 -0.19
CA SER A 156 26.37 -8.04 -0.18
C SER A 156 26.98 -7.82 -1.57
N GLY A 157 27.79 -6.77 -1.71
CA GLY A 157 28.56 -6.54 -2.94
C GLY A 157 29.55 -7.65 -3.26
N GLU A 158 29.94 -8.46 -2.28
CA GLU A 158 30.88 -9.58 -2.42
C GLU A 158 30.19 -10.94 -2.41
N GLN A 159 28.98 -11.03 -1.85
CA GLN A 159 28.23 -12.29 -1.72
C GLN A 159 26.88 -12.20 -2.42
N ILE A 160 26.74 -12.95 -3.50
CA ILE A 160 25.47 -13.09 -4.22
C ILE A 160 24.66 -14.20 -3.57
N VAL A 161 23.41 -13.88 -3.16
CA VAL A 161 22.41 -14.86 -2.72
C VAL A 161 21.36 -14.97 -3.83
N SER A 162 21.03 -16.18 -4.24
CA SER A 162 20.08 -16.46 -5.32
C SER A 162 18.92 -17.34 -4.83
N LEU A 163 17.88 -17.40 -5.64
CA LEU A 163 16.81 -18.39 -5.46
C LEU A 163 17.35 -19.78 -5.80
N GLU A 164 16.90 -20.81 -5.07
CA GLU A 164 17.47 -22.16 -5.17
C GLU A 164 16.84 -23.01 -6.29
N ASN A 165 15.58 -22.70 -6.66
CA ASN A 165 14.83 -23.52 -7.62
C ASN A 165 13.67 -22.73 -8.23
N GLU A 166 13.02 -23.33 -9.27
CA GLU A 166 11.87 -22.76 -9.96
C GLU A 166 10.69 -22.45 -9.05
N ALA A 167 10.40 -23.32 -8.08
CA ALA A 167 9.27 -23.08 -7.17
C ALA A 167 9.47 -21.83 -6.31
N GLN A 168 10.71 -21.54 -5.90
CA GLN A 168 11.03 -20.27 -5.23
C GLN A 168 10.90 -19.07 -6.17
N LEU A 169 11.25 -19.23 -7.45
CA LEU A 169 11.09 -18.17 -8.45
C LEU A 169 9.60 -17.90 -8.73
N ASP A 170 8.78 -18.93 -8.86
CA ASP A 170 7.35 -18.81 -9.06
C ASP A 170 6.68 -18.12 -7.85
N ASP A 171 7.00 -18.56 -6.61
CA ASP A 171 6.50 -17.94 -5.39
C ASP A 171 6.93 -16.47 -5.28
N TYR A 172 8.20 -16.17 -5.60
CA TYR A 172 8.72 -14.81 -5.60
C TYR A 172 7.98 -13.92 -6.59
N THR A 173 7.89 -14.34 -7.85
CA THR A 173 7.25 -13.55 -8.92
C THR A 173 5.76 -13.36 -8.67
N TYR A 174 5.08 -14.35 -8.08
CA TYR A 174 3.69 -14.22 -7.68
C TYR A 174 3.51 -13.15 -6.60
N ARG A 175 4.34 -13.15 -5.55
CA ARG A 175 4.24 -12.17 -4.44
C ARG A 175 4.56 -10.76 -4.87
N VAL A 176 5.58 -10.56 -5.72
CA VAL A 176 5.99 -9.20 -6.13
C VAL A 176 5.14 -8.62 -7.26
N ALA A 177 4.47 -9.45 -8.07
CA ALA A 177 3.75 -8.99 -9.25
C ALA A 177 2.46 -9.75 -9.57
N GLY A 178 2.45 -11.09 -9.50
CA GLY A 178 1.34 -11.93 -9.93
C GLY A 178 0.03 -11.59 -9.19
N CYS A 179 0.08 -11.47 -7.87
CA CYS A 179 -1.07 -11.11 -7.03
C CYS A 179 -1.68 -9.74 -7.40
N VAL A 180 -0.87 -8.79 -7.86
CA VAL A 180 -1.35 -7.49 -8.34
C VAL A 180 -2.16 -7.63 -9.62
N GLY A 181 -1.76 -8.55 -10.52
CA GLY A 181 -2.51 -8.86 -11.73
C GLY A 181 -3.90 -9.45 -11.42
N GLU A 182 -3.98 -10.36 -10.44
CA GLU A 182 -5.26 -10.90 -9.95
C GLU A 182 -6.13 -9.80 -9.34
N PHE A 183 -5.56 -8.98 -8.46
CA PHE A 183 -6.27 -7.85 -7.87
C PHE A 183 -6.84 -6.91 -8.95
N TRP A 184 -6.03 -6.56 -9.94
CA TRP A 184 -6.44 -5.69 -11.03
C TRP A 184 -7.58 -6.30 -11.85
N THR A 185 -7.52 -7.60 -12.11
CA THR A 185 -8.56 -8.35 -12.80
C THR A 185 -9.87 -8.30 -12.01
N HIS A 186 -9.85 -8.57 -10.72
CA HIS A 186 -11.03 -8.47 -9.85
C HIS A 186 -11.64 -7.07 -9.84
N MET A 187 -10.82 -6.02 -9.69
CA MET A 187 -11.32 -4.65 -9.73
C MET A 187 -11.95 -4.30 -11.07
N SER A 188 -11.39 -4.80 -12.17
CA SER A 188 -11.94 -4.57 -13.50
C SER A 188 -13.28 -5.28 -13.68
N LEU A 189 -13.39 -6.53 -13.27
CA LEU A 189 -14.63 -7.30 -13.35
C LEU A 189 -15.75 -6.66 -12.52
N ASP A 190 -15.45 -6.27 -11.29
CA ASP A 190 -16.45 -5.72 -10.36
C ASP A 190 -16.96 -4.33 -10.76
N HIS A 191 -16.09 -3.51 -11.34
CA HIS A 191 -16.40 -2.08 -11.52
C HIS A 191 -16.55 -1.63 -12.97
N LEU A 192 -16.02 -2.40 -13.94
CA LEU A 192 -16.05 -1.99 -15.35
C LEU A 192 -16.99 -2.83 -16.21
N PHE A 193 -17.15 -4.11 -15.87
CA PHE A 193 -17.97 -5.02 -16.67
C PHE A 193 -19.28 -5.29 -15.94
N GLN A 194 -20.40 -5.05 -16.61
CA GLN A 194 -21.70 -5.60 -16.21
C GLN A 194 -21.77 -7.01 -16.78
N ILE A 195 -21.76 -8.01 -15.92
CA ILE A 195 -22.08 -9.37 -16.31
C ILE A 195 -23.61 -9.40 -16.32
N ASP A 196 -24.21 -9.40 -17.52
CA ASP A 196 -25.63 -9.70 -17.67
C ASP A 196 -25.83 -11.16 -17.23
N GLU A 197 -26.56 -11.37 -16.13
CA GLU A 197 -26.98 -12.69 -15.64
C GLU A 197 -28.02 -13.32 -16.57
#